data_81ebc9bd5f081c1bc79d436451e21395
#
_entry.id   81ebc9bd5f081c1bc79d436451e21395
#
_cell.length_a   1.000
_cell.length_b   1.000
_cell.length_c   1.000
_cell.angle_alpha   90.00
_cell.angle_beta   90.00
_cell.angle_gamma   90.00
#
_symmetry.space_group_name_H-M   'P 1'
#
loop_
_entity.id
_entity.type
_entity.pdbx_description
1 polymer ?
#
loop_
_entity_poly.entity_id
_entity_poly.type
_entity_poly.pdbx_seq_one_letter_code
_entity_poly.pdbx_strand_id
1 'polypeptide(L)'
;MEYRIEHDSMGEVRVPADKYWGAQTQRSHENFPIGVGLETMPAEIIHAFGILKLAAARANHALKPEKMTAEKLGAIEQAAGEVISGALNTHFPLVVWQTGSGTQSNMNANEVIANRANALAGRKLVHPNDDVNMSQSSNDTFPTAMHIAAVYAIEDRVIPAVDALVETFLRLEAENGDAVKSGRTHLQDAVPISFAQEISGWRSTLQRDRQMLELSLPGLRELALGGTAVGTGLNAPKGFGERVAEEVSNLTGKRFVTAPNKFHALTSKDELVFAHGALKALAADMMKIANDVRWLASGPRDGLGEIFIPENEPGSSIMPGKVNPTQCEAVTMVAVQVMGNDAAVGFAASQGNFELNVFMPVLAYNFLQSARLLAEAICSFRERCAVGIRANREKMRHNLHNSLMLVTALNPYIGYENAAKTAKKAFRENISLKQACVELGFLSEEEFDRVFHPEEMI
;
A
#
# COMPACT_ATOMS: atom_id res chain seq x y z
N MET A 1 8.91 7.05 -39.31
CA MET A 1 9.71 6.64 -38.14
C MET A 1 10.94 5.96 -38.68
N GLU A 2 12.15 6.36 -38.25
CA GLU A 2 13.38 5.71 -38.65
C GLU A 2 13.59 4.45 -37.82
N TYR A 3 14.25 3.43 -38.41
CA TYR A 3 14.51 2.16 -37.74
C TYR A 3 15.99 1.81 -37.89
N ARG A 4 16.53 1.14 -36.89
CA ARG A 4 17.83 0.45 -36.97
C ARG A 4 17.63 -1.06 -36.96
N ILE A 5 18.57 -1.81 -37.42
CA ILE A 5 18.57 -3.28 -37.40
C ILE A 5 19.35 -3.72 -36.17
N GLU A 6 18.68 -4.51 -35.31
CA GLU A 6 19.28 -5.22 -34.19
C GLU A 6 19.22 -6.72 -34.42
N HIS A 7 20.03 -7.48 -33.68
CA HIS A 7 20.15 -8.93 -33.86
C HIS A 7 20.04 -9.64 -32.51
N ASP A 8 19.42 -10.79 -32.54
CA ASP A 8 19.43 -11.78 -31.45
C ASP A 8 19.67 -13.20 -32.04
N SER A 9 19.56 -14.23 -31.21
CA SER A 9 19.76 -15.63 -31.64
C SER A 9 18.74 -16.11 -32.68
N MET A 10 17.62 -15.38 -32.87
CA MET A 10 16.55 -15.69 -33.83
C MET A 10 16.70 -14.89 -35.15
N GLY A 11 17.66 -13.97 -35.24
CA GLY A 11 17.94 -13.18 -36.44
C GLY A 11 17.67 -11.68 -36.29
N GLU A 12 17.48 -11.01 -37.41
CA GLU A 12 17.31 -9.56 -37.49
C GLU A 12 15.95 -9.09 -37.01
N VAL A 13 15.93 -7.92 -36.34
CA VAL A 13 14.72 -7.22 -35.90
C VAL A 13 14.87 -5.72 -36.14
N ARG A 14 13.79 -5.10 -36.61
CA ARG A 14 13.72 -3.64 -36.81
C ARG A 14 13.30 -2.98 -35.51
N VAL A 15 14.14 -2.13 -34.95
CA VAL A 15 13.88 -1.37 -33.71
C VAL A 15 13.80 0.12 -34.04
N PRO A 16 12.87 0.90 -33.45
CA PRO A 16 12.84 2.36 -33.64
C PRO A 16 14.19 2.99 -33.31
N ALA A 17 14.72 3.84 -34.20
CA ALA A 17 16.07 4.37 -34.07
C ALA A 17 16.29 5.26 -32.85
N ASP A 18 15.23 5.90 -32.37
CA ASP A 18 15.21 6.78 -31.18
C ASP A 18 15.14 6.02 -29.85
N LYS A 19 14.99 4.70 -29.85
CA LYS A 19 14.84 3.88 -28.65
C LYS A 19 16.14 3.15 -28.29
N TYR A 20 16.41 3.01 -26.97
CA TYR A 20 17.57 2.27 -26.49
C TYR A 20 17.32 0.77 -26.31
N TRP A 21 16.08 0.28 -26.34
CA TRP A 21 15.86 -1.16 -26.31
C TRP A 21 16.37 -1.87 -27.56
N GLY A 22 16.59 -3.18 -27.48
CA GLY A 22 17.15 -3.98 -28.55
C GLY A 22 16.17 -5.01 -29.12
N ALA A 23 16.74 -6.07 -29.72
CA ALA A 23 15.97 -7.08 -30.45
C ALA A 23 15.01 -7.87 -29.55
N GLN A 24 15.44 -8.32 -28.37
CA GLN A 24 14.59 -9.15 -27.51
C GLN A 24 13.39 -8.36 -26.96
N THR A 25 13.60 -7.10 -26.57
CA THR A 25 12.51 -6.22 -26.16
C THR A 25 11.52 -5.97 -27.29
N GLN A 26 12.03 -5.69 -28.52
CA GLN A 26 11.17 -5.47 -29.66
C GLN A 26 10.29 -6.69 -29.98
N ARG A 27 10.87 -7.91 -29.94
CA ARG A 27 10.08 -9.14 -30.12
C ARG A 27 9.01 -9.30 -29.06
N SER A 28 9.32 -9.01 -27.80
CA SER A 28 8.35 -9.08 -26.72
C SER A 28 7.21 -8.08 -26.92
N HIS A 29 7.55 -6.84 -27.30
CA HIS A 29 6.56 -5.80 -27.58
C HIS A 29 5.61 -6.20 -28.74
N GLU A 30 6.11 -6.90 -29.75
CA GLU A 30 5.31 -7.40 -30.86
C GLU A 30 4.50 -8.66 -30.51
N ASN A 31 5.07 -9.57 -29.70
CA ASN A 31 4.43 -10.85 -29.36
C ASN A 31 3.32 -10.75 -28.34
N PHE A 32 3.32 -9.73 -27.48
CA PHE A 32 2.38 -9.57 -26.38
C PHE A 32 1.56 -8.25 -26.46
N PRO A 33 0.72 -8.07 -27.49
CA PRO A 33 -0.12 -6.88 -27.60
C PRO A 33 -1.34 -6.97 -26.68
N ILE A 34 -1.12 -7.18 -25.36
CA ILE A 34 -2.17 -7.41 -24.36
C ILE A 34 -2.09 -6.27 -23.34
N GLY A 35 -3.17 -5.48 -23.21
CA GLY A 35 -3.23 -4.37 -22.26
C GLY A 35 -2.24 -3.23 -22.54
N VAL A 36 -1.83 -3.07 -23.80
CA VAL A 36 -0.86 -2.05 -24.21
C VAL A 36 -1.35 -0.64 -23.85
N GLY A 37 -0.49 0.11 -23.15
CA GLY A 37 -0.79 1.46 -22.69
C GLY A 37 -1.60 1.52 -21.39
N LEU A 38 -2.06 0.37 -20.86
CA LEU A 38 -2.77 0.26 -19.58
C LEU A 38 -1.98 -0.57 -18.57
N GLU A 39 -1.80 -1.86 -18.82
CA GLU A 39 -1.08 -2.76 -17.92
C GLU A 39 0.40 -2.87 -18.35
N THR A 40 1.11 -1.76 -18.27
CA THR A 40 2.56 -1.71 -18.50
C THR A 40 3.34 -2.16 -17.26
N MET A 41 4.58 -2.60 -17.45
CA MET A 41 5.47 -2.92 -16.33
C MET A 41 5.62 -1.70 -15.41
N PRO A 42 5.35 -1.83 -14.10
CA PRO A 42 5.44 -0.71 -13.17
C PRO A 42 6.82 -0.03 -13.18
N ALA A 43 6.83 1.30 -13.11
CA ALA A 43 8.06 2.09 -13.07
C ALA A 43 8.94 1.71 -11.88
N GLU A 44 8.35 1.29 -10.77
CA GLU A 44 9.03 0.81 -9.57
C GLU A 44 9.92 -0.42 -9.88
N ILE A 45 9.47 -1.33 -10.73
CA ILE A 45 10.27 -2.48 -11.19
C ILE A 45 11.41 -2.01 -12.11
N ILE A 46 11.14 -1.06 -12.99
CA ILE A 46 12.15 -0.50 -13.89
C ILE A 46 13.28 0.15 -13.08
N HIS A 47 12.93 0.99 -12.10
CA HIS A 47 13.90 1.65 -11.23
C HIS A 47 14.67 0.63 -10.38
N ALA A 48 14.00 -0.40 -9.86
CA ALA A 48 14.65 -1.49 -9.15
C ALA A 48 15.65 -2.27 -10.02
N PHE A 49 15.34 -2.49 -11.29
CA PHE A 49 16.32 -3.02 -12.24
C PHE A 49 17.54 -2.11 -12.41
N GLY A 50 17.34 -0.80 -12.47
CA GLY A 50 18.45 0.15 -12.51
C GLY A 50 19.41 -0.02 -11.32
N ILE A 51 18.85 -0.09 -10.09
CA ILE A 51 19.61 -0.33 -8.84
C ILE A 51 20.31 -1.67 -8.89
N LEU A 52 19.59 -2.73 -9.24
CA LEU A 52 20.10 -4.09 -9.31
C LEU A 52 21.28 -4.20 -10.32
N LYS A 53 21.12 -3.66 -11.53
CA LYS A 53 22.14 -3.75 -12.58
C LYS A 53 23.39 -2.96 -12.23
N LEU A 54 23.25 -1.82 -11.60
CA LEU A 54 24.37 -1.05 -11.06
C LEU A 54 25.09 -1.82 -9.95
N ALA A 55 24.35 -2.37 -8.98
CA ALA A 55 24.91 -3.18 -7.90
C ALA A 55 25.65 -4.42 -8.42
N ALA A 56 25.07 -5.12 -9.41
CA ALA A 56 25.69 -6.27 -10.05
C ALA A 56 26.96 -5.91 -10.82
N ALA A 57 26.99 -4.77 -11.52
CA ALA A 57 28.19 -4.29 -12.21
C ALA A 57 29.33 -3.98 -11.23
N ARG A 58 29.02 -3.31 -10.10
CA ARG A 58 29.99 -3.05 -9.03
C ARG A 58 30.53 -4.34 -8.40
N ALA A 59 29.65 -5.29 -8.12
CA ALA A 59 30.04 -6.58 -7.59
C ALA A 59 30.92 -7.37 -8.56
N ASN A 60 30.57 -7.37 -9.86
CA ASN A 60 31.40 -8.00 -10.89
C ASN A 60 32.73 -7.31 -11.06
N HIS A 61 32.81 -5.98 -10.98
CA HIS A 61 34.08 -5.25 -11.02
C HIS A 61 34.99 -5.64 -9.85
N ALA A 62 34.43 -5.76 -8.65
CA ALA A 62 35.19 -6.16 -7.47
C ALA A 62 35.69 -7.61 -7.52
N LEU A 63 34.90 -8.52 -8.12
CA LEU A 63 35.17 -9.97 -8.15
C LEU A 63 35.86 -10.46 -9.44
N LYS A 64 35.64 -9.76 -10.55
CA LYS A 64 36.17 -10.11 -11.90
C LYS A 64 36.59 -8.84 -12.66
N PRO A 65 37.56 -8.05 -12.14
CA PRO A 65 37.95 -6.76 -12.76
C PRO A 65 38.48 -6.89 -14.17
N GLU A 66 39.03 -8.07 -14.54
CA GLU A 66 39.50 -8.37 -15.87
C GLU A 66 38.37 -8.45 -16.92
N LYS A 67 37.14 -8.75 -16.51
CA LYS A 67 35.95 -8.81 -17.37
C LYS A 67 35.11 -7.53 -17.27
N MET A 68 34.80 -7.12 -16.05
CA MET A 68 34.11 -5.86 -15.75
C MET A 68 35.20 -4.78 -15.46
N THR A 69 35.73 -4.19 -16.49
CA THR A 69 36.76 -3.14 -16.36
C THR A 69 36.17 -1.85 -15.75
N ALA A 70 37.03 -0.99 -15.22
CA ALA A 70 36.59 0.31 -14.68
C ALA A 70 35.88 1.19 -15.74
N GLU A 71 36.29 1.08 -17.02
CA GLU A 71 35.64 1.80 -18.11
C GLU A 71 34.21 1.31 -18.37
N LYS A 72 34.00 -0.04 -18.42
CA LYS A 72 32.66 -0.63 -18.56
C LYS A 72 31.79 -0.28 -17.38
N LEU A 73 32.31 -0.40 -16.16
CA LEU A 73 31.59 -0.03 -14.94
C LEU A 73 31.13 1.43 -14.99
N GLY A 74 32.02 2.37 -15.30
CA GLY A 74 31.67 3.79 -15.36
C GLY A 74 30.59 4.10 -16.40
N ALA A 75 30.60 3.43 -17.55
CA ALA A 75 29.54 3.59 -18.56
C ALA A 75 28.20 2.99 -18.11
N ILE A 76 28.22 1.82 -17.45
CA ILE A 76 27.03 1.18 -16.88
C ILE A 76 26.45 2.04 -15.73
N GLU A 77 27.29 2.60 -14.86
CA GLU A 77 26.87 3.46 -13.75
C GLU A 77 26.08 4.69 -14.23
N GLN A 78 26.57 5.35 -15.28
CA GLN A 78 25.87 6.50 -15.86
C GLN A 78 24.51 6.09 -16.44
N ALA A 79 24.47 5.06 -17.27
CA ALA A 79 23.24 4.60 -17.90
C ALA A 79 22.23 4.06 -16.89
N ALA A 80 22.67 3.26 -15.91
CA ALA A 80 21.81 2.75 -14.84
C ALA A 80 21.29 3.88 -13.94
N GLY A 81 22.09 4.91 -13.68
CA GLY A 81 21.66 6.12 -12.96
C GLY A 81 20.50 6.83 -13.67
N GLU A 82 20.49 6.89 -15.00
CA GLU A 82 19.38 7.45 -15.77
C GLU A 82 18.13 6.56 -15.69
N VAL A 83 18.26 5.24 -15.60
CA VAL A 83 17.15 4.32 -15.36
C VAL A 83 16.57 4.51 -13.95
N ILE A 84 17.44 4.59 -12.95
CA ILE A 84 17.03 4.81 -11.54
C ILE A 84 16.28 6.13 -11.38
N SER A 85 16.73 7.19 -12.05
CA SER A 85 16.07 8.51 -11.99
C SER A 85 14.75 8.59 -12.78
N GLY A 86 14.42 7.58 -13.59
CA GLY A 86 13.26 7.58 -14.48
C GLY A 86 13.44 8.33 -15.79
N ALA A 87 14.62 8.90 -16.06
CA ALA A 87 14.89 9.63 -17.31
C ALA A 87 14.73 8.77 -18.57
N LEU A 88 14.87 7.46 -18.44
CA LEU A 88 14.73 6.49 -19.53
C LEU A 88 13.42 5.70 -19.53
N ASN A 89 12.41 6.07 -18.72
CA ASN A 89 11.15 5.30 -18.61
C ASN A 89 10.46 5.07 -19.97
N THR A 90 10.56 5.98 -20.93
CA THR A 90 9.99 5.84 -22.28
C THR A 90 10.66 4.76 -23.14
N HIS A 91 11.73 4.16 -22.66
CA HIS A 91 12.45 3.05 -23.30
C HIS A 91 12.06 1.67 -22.74
N PHE A 92 11.00 1.61 -21.91
CA PHE A 92 10.49 0.38 -21.30
C PHE A 92 9.03 0.16 -21.71
N PRO A 93 8.80 -0.35 -22.95
CA PRO A 93 7.44 -0.43 -23.51
C PRO A 93 6.65 -1.67 -23.10
N LEU A 94 7.27 -2.59 -22.33
CA LEU A 94 6.71 -3.92 -22.11
C LEU A 94 5.51 -3.92 -21.19
N VAL A 95 4.57 -4.82 -21.48
CA VAL A 95 3.38 -5.06 -20.69
C VAL A 95 3.63 -6.08 -19.58
N VAL A 96 2.73 -6.14 -18.60
CA VAL A 96 2.71 -7.16 -17.54
C VAL A 96 2.50 -8.57 -18.13
N TRP A 97 1.67 -8.67 -19.16
CA TRP A 97 1.28 -9.91 -19.83
C TRP A 97 2.37 -10.39 -20.81
N GLN A 98 3.52 -10.79 -20.25
CA GLN A 98 4.70 -11.30 -20.93
C GLN A 98 5.07 -12.67 -20.37
N THR A 99 6.30 -13.18 -20.67
CA THR A 99 6.77 -14.41 -20.02
C THR A 99 6.73 -14.28 -18.48
N GLY A 100 6.20 -15.30 -17.83
CA GLY A 100 5.95 -15.27 -16.38
C GLY A 100 7.20 -15.20 -15.50
N SER A 101 8.38 -15.49 -16.04
CA SER A 101 9.69 -15.33 -15.38
C SER A 101 10.21 -13.88 -15.41
N GLY A 102 9.59 -12.99 -16.18
CA GLY A 102 10.06 -11.61 -16.37
C GLY A 102 11.31 -11.47 -17.22
N THR A 103 11.67 -12.51 -18.00
CA THR A 103 12.89 -12.49 -18.83
C THR A 103 12.92 -11.31 -19.80
N GLN A 104 11.81 -10.96 -20.43
CA GLN A 104 11.80 -9.84 -21.35
C GLN A 104 12.04 -8.50 -20.62
N SER A 105 11.52 -8.30 -19.43
CA SER A 105 11.80 -7.10 -18.62
C SER A 105 13.27 -7.03 -18.19
N ASN A 106 13.87 -8.16 -17.80
CA ASN A 106 15.31 -8.23 -17.54
C ASN A 106 16.12 -7.87 -18.78
N MET A 107 15.76 -8.41 -19.95
CA MET A 107 16.45 -8.08 -21.20
C MET A 107 16.20 -6.64 -21.63
N ASN A 108 15.03 -6.08 -21.41
CA ASN A 108 14.76 -4.66 -21.65
C ASN A 108 15.71 -3.78 -20.83
N ALA A 109 15.89 -4.05 -19.54
CA ALA A 109 16.87 -3.34 -18.72
C ALA A 109 18.30 -3.51 -19.23
N ASN A 110 18.70 -4.74 -19.58
CA ASN A 110 20.02 -5.01 -20.11
C ASN A 110 20.30 -4.26 -21.44
N GLU A 111 19.35 -4.31 -22.36
CA GLU A 111 19.48 -3.67 -23.69
C GLU A 111 19.49 -2.14 -23.56
N VAL A 112 18.59 -1.54 -22.76
CA VAL A 112 18.54 -0.10 -22.54
C VAL A 112 19.84 0.41 -21.90
N ILE A 113 20.31 -0.25 -20.84
CA ILE A 113 21.54 0.14 -20.15
C ILE A 113 22.76 0.01 -21.07
N ALA A 114 22.89 -1.13 -21.79
CA ALA A 114 24.01 -1.33 -22.69
C ALA A 114 24.04 -0.34 -23.86
N ASN A 115 22.90 -0.13 -24.52
CA ASN A 115 22.83 0.79 -25.66
C ASN A 115 23.01 2.25 -25.22
N ARG A 116 22.48 2.63 -24.04
CA ARG A 116 22.73 3.97 -23.49
C ARG A 116 24.20 4.17 -23.09
N ALA A 117 24.83 3.18 -22.45
CA ALA A 117 26.23 3.20 -22.08
C ALA A 117 27.11 3.34 -23.34
N ASN A 118 26.81 2.60 -24.42
CA ASN A 118 27.49 2.70 -25.69
C ASN A 118 27.31 4.08 -26.34
N ALA A 119 26.13 4.66 -26.29
CA ALA A 119 25.88 6.00 -26.81
C ALA A 119 26.68 7.06 -26.02
N LEU A 120 26.76 6.95 -24.69
CA LEU A 120 27.59 7.83 -23.85
C LEU A 120 29.09 7.68 -24.15
N ALA A 121 29.56 6.45 -24.36
CA ALA A 121 30.96 6.15 -24.70
C ALA A 121 31.34 6.50 -26.15
N GLY A 122 30.35 6.74 -27.02
CA GLY A 122 30.56 6.98 -28.45
C GLY A 122 31.08 5.76 -29.24
N ARG A 123 31.02 4.57 -28.63
CA ARG A 123 31.49 3.29 -29.23
C ARG A 123 30.80 2.08 -28.59
N LYS A 124 30.86 0.92 -29.25
CA LYS A 124 30.45 -0.36 -28.68
C LYS A 124 31.44 -0.78 -27.59
N LEU A 125 31.08 -0.57 -26.32
CA LEU A 125 31.87 -0.89 -25.14
C LEU A 125 31.22 -1.96 -24.27
N VAL A 126 29.90 -1.94 -24.15
CA VAL A 126 29.10 -2.76 -23.24
C VAL A 126 28.14 -3.63 -24.04
N HIS A 127 28.09 -4.93 -23.70
CA HIS A 127 27.15 -5.89 -24.27
C HIS A 127 26.03 -6.23 -23.29
N PRO A 128 24.74 -6.32 -23.71
CA PRO A 128 23.60 -6.58 -22.80
C PRO A 128 23.75 -7.87 -21.98
N ASN A 129 24.14 -8.98 -22.65
CA ASN A 129 24.24 -10.29 -21.98
C ASN A 129 25.59 -10.48 -21.27
N ASP A 130 26.70 -10.11 -21.92
CA ASP A 130 28.03 -10.45 -21.42
C ASP A 130 28.48 -9.51 -20.29
N ASP A 131 28.03 -8.25 -20.32
CA ASP A 131 28.41 -7.22 -19.34
C ASP A 131 27.29 -6.86 -18.37
N VAL A 132 26.14 -6.37 -18.87
CA VAL A 132 25.06 -5.91 -17.99
C VAL A 132 24.41 -7.07 -17.25
N ASN A 133 24.27 -8.24 -17.89
CA ASN A 133 23.72 -9.46 -17.28
C ASN A 133 24.79 -10.42 -16.74
N MET A 134 26.06 -10.00 -16.66
CA MET A 134 27.17 -10.82 -16.17
C MET A 134 26.84 -11.42 -14.79
N SER A 135 27.09 -12.74 -14.64
CA SER A 135 26.84 -13.51 -13.40
C SER A 135 25.37 -13.62 -12.95
N GLN A 136 24.40 -13.33 -13.83
CA GLN A 136 22.97 -13.25 -13.53
C GLN A 136 22.14 -14.15 -14.46
N SER A 137 20.90 -14.42 -14.04
CA SER A 137 19.81 -14.94 -14.85
C SER A 137 18.58 -14.06 -14.68
N SER A 138 17.65 -14.09 -15.64
CA SER A 138 16.32 -13.48 -15.42
C SER A 138 15.63 -14.06 -14.19
N ASN A 139 15.90 -15.32 -13.90
CA ASN A 139 15.24 -16.07 -12.83
C ASN A 139 15.60 -15.54 -11.43
N ASP A 140 16.80 -15.01 -11.23
CA ASP A 140 17.21 -14.39 -9.96
C ASP A 140 17.12 -12.85 -9.97
N THR A 141 17.16 -12.21 -11.16
CA THR A 141 17.09 -10.75 -11.26
C THR A 141 15.67 -10.22 -11.06
N PHE A 142 14.67 -10.81 -11.71
CA PHE A 142 13.30 -10.31 -11.62
C PHE A 142 12.74 -10.38 -10.18
N PRO A 143 12.85 -11.50 -9.44
CA PRO A 143 12.41 -11.54 -8.04
C PRO A 143 13.22 -10.58 -7.15
N THR A 144 14.51 -10.35 -7.43
CA THR A 144 15.30 -9.34 -6.72
C THR A 144 14.75 -7.92 -6.97
N ALA A 145 14.41 -7.58 -8.21
CA ALA A 145 13.78 -6.30 -8.54
C ALA A 145 12.40 -6.15 -7.86
N MET A 146 11.61 -7.22 -7.78
CA MET A 146 10.33 -7.23 -7.06
C MET A 146 10.53 -6.89 -5.58
N HIS A 147 11.50 -7.51 -4.91
CA HIS A 147 11.79 -7.28 -3.50
C HIS A 147 12.27 -5.85 -3.24
N ILE A 148 13.19 -5.33 -4.05
CA ILE A 148 13.64 -3.93 -3.95
C ILE A 148 12.46 -2.98 -4.11
N ALA A 149 11.64 -3.16 -5.15
CA ALA A 149 10.47 -2.31 -5.39
C ALA A 149 9.43 -2.38 -4.26
N ALA A 150 9.19 -3.58 -3.69
CA ALA A 150 8.26 -3.78 -2.59
C ALA A 150 8.73 -3.08 -1.30
N VAL A 151 10.02 -3.17 -0.97
CA VAL A 151 10.59 -2.47 0.19
C VAL A 151 10.42 -0.96 0.05
N TYR A 152 10.74 -0.38 -1.13
CA TYR A 152 10.52 1.04 -1.39
C TYR A 152 9.04 1.44 -1.27
N ALA A 153 8.14 0.64 -1.84
CA ALA A 153 6.71 0.93 -1.80
C ALA A 153 6.18 0.97 -0.35
N ILE A 154 6.62 0.04 0.50
CA ILE A 154 6.18 -0.01 1.89
C ILE A 154 6.85 1.09 2.73
N GLU A 155 8.20 1.17 2.72
CA GLU A 155 8.95 2.06 3.61
C GLU A 155 8.83 3.54 3.23
N ASP A 156 8.83 3.86 1.93
CA ASP A 156 8.91 5.24 1.48
C ASP A 156 7.55 5.84 1.09
N ARG A 157 6.50 5.01 0.98
CA ARG A 157 5.16 5.48 0.61
C ARG A 157 4.08 5.10 1.61
N VAL A 158 3.89 3.79 1.88
CA VAL A 158 2.77 3.33 2.71
C VAL A 158 2.96 3.73 4.17
N ILE A 159 4.10 3.39 4.77
CA ILE A 159 4.38 3.72 6.18
C ILE A 159 4.30 5.23 6.44
N PRO A 160 4.93 6.11 5.65
CA PRO A 160 4.80 7.56 5.87
C PRO A 160 3.37 8.09 5.73
N ALA A 161 2.57 7.54 4.83
CA ALA A 161 1.15 7.90 4.70
C ALA A 161 0.35 7.52 5.96
N VAL A 162 0.58 6.31 6.49
CA VAL A 162 -0.03 5.84 7.74
C VAL A 162 0.40 6.71 8.91
N ASP A 163 1.70 6.99 9.05
CA ASP A 163 2.24 7.82 10.12
C ASP A 163 1.64 9.23 10.12
N ALA A 164 1.49 9.83 8.96
CA ALA A 164 0.88 11.15 8.82
C ALA A 164 -0.61 11.17 9.21
N LEU A 165 -1.35 10.09 8.94
CA LEU A 165 -2.75 9.97 9.34
C LEU A 165 -2.87 9.71 10.86
N VAL A 166 -1.99 8.88 11.43
CA VAL A 166 -1.87 8.66 12.89
C VAL A 166 -1.65 9.99 13.62
N GLU A 167 -0.74 10.82 13.15
CA GLU A 167 -0.47 12.17 13.69
C GLU A 167 -1.72 13.07 13.65
N THR A 168 -2.45 12.99 12.54
CA THR A 168 -3.72 13.73 12.40
C THR A 168 -4.75 13.29 13.43
N PHE A 169 -4.89 11.98 13.66
CA PHE A 169 -5.81 11.45 14.67
C PHE A 169 -5.36 11.78 16.10
N LEU A 170 -4.07 11.77 16.40
CA LEU A 170 -3.56 12.25 17.71
C LEU A 170 -4.00 13.69 18.01
N ARG A 171 -3.89 14.58 17.03
CA ARG A 171 -4.37 15.97 17.17
C ARG A 171 -5.87 16.02 17.39
N LEU A 172 -6.65 15.28 16.60
CA LEU A 172 -8.11 15.24 16.76
C LEU A 172 -8.55 14.66 18.11
N GLU A 173 -7.84 13.66 18.65
CA GLU A 173 -8.08 13.16 20.02
C GLU A 173 -7.91 14.27 21.06
N ALA A 174 -6.79 15.02 20.98
CA ALA A 174 -6.51 16.09 21.92
C ALA A 174 -7.57 17.22 21.87
N GLU A 175 -8.13 17.48 20.69
CA GLU A 175 -9.12 18.54 20.47
C GLU A 175 -10.56 18.14 20.90
N ASN A 176 -10.82 16.84 21.13
CA ASN A 176 -12.18 16.29 21.30
C ASN A 176 -12.40 15.46 22.59
N GLY A 177 -11.53 15.63 23.59
CA GLY A 177 -11.64 14.91 24.86
C GLY A 177 -12.94 15.20 25.63
N ASP A 178 -13.47 16.41 25.48
CA ASP A 178 -14.70 16.91 26.11
C ASP A 178 -15.99 16.62 25.31
N ALA A 179 -15.87 16.08 24.10
CA ALA A 179 -17.00 15.81 23.23
C ALA A 179 -17.62 14.43 23.55
N VAL A 180 -18.52 14.38 24.53
CA VAL A 180 -19.23 13.15 24.90
C VAL A 180 -20.40 12.90 23.95
N LYS A 181 -20.54 11.64 23.52
CA LYS A 181 -21.53 11.18 22.55
C LYS A 181 -22.05 9.79 22.90
N SER A 182 -23.13 9.37 22.27
CA SER A 182 -23.58 7.97 22.33
C SER A 182 -22.58 7.08 21.60
N GLY A 183 -22.07 6.05 22.26
CA GLY A 183 -21.44 4.91 21.60
C GLY A 183 -22.48 4.14 20.79
N ARG A 184 -22.03 3.35 19.81
CA ARG A 184 -22.93 2.49 19.02
C ARG A 184 -22.33 1.12 18.82
N THR A 185 -23.15 0.09 19.04
CA THR A 185 -22.88 -1.30 18.67
C THR A 185 -24.04 -1.81 17.85
N HIS A 186 -23.78 -2.59 16.79
CA HIS A 186 -24.82 -3.02 15.85
C HIS A 186 -25.59 -1.86 15.18
N LEU A 187 -25.01 -0.66 15.10
CA LEU A 187 -25.66 0.61 14.73
C LEU A 187 -26.80 1.01 15.68
N GLN A 188 -26.93 0.38 16.83
CA GLN A 188 -27.89 0.73 17.90
C GLN A 188 -27.19 1.59 18.96
N ASP A 189 -27.96 2.43 19.63
CA ASP A 189 -27.50 3.26 20.72
C ASP A 189 -26.91 2.40 21.84
N ALA A 190 -25.76 2.82 22.36
CA ALA A 190 -25.06 2.18 23.45
C ALA A 190 -24.73 3.22 24.56
N VAL A 191 -23.90 2.82 25.50
CA VAL A 191 -23.42 3.69 26.58
C VAL A 191 -22.57 4.85 26.07
N PRO A 192 -22.38 5.93 26.83
CA PRO A 192 -21.59 7.07 26.43
C PRO A 192 -20.11 6.72 26.18
N ILE A 193 -19.51 7.44 25.25
CA ILE A 193 -18.07 7.51 25.01
C ILE A 193 -17.69 8.96 24.70
N SER A 194 -16.40 9.31 24.79
CA SER A 194 -15.93 10.56 24.17
C SER A 194 -15.60 10.33 22.71
N PHE A 195 -15.70 11.39 21.90
CA PHE A 195 -15.29 11.33 20.51
C PHE A 195 -13.76 11.08 20.38
N ALA A 196 -12.97 11.56 21.34
CA ALA A 196 -11.55 11.22 21.43
C ALA A 196 -11.32 9.72 21.62
N GLN A 197 -12.12 9.03 22.45
CA GLN A 197 -12.01 7.56 22.60
C GLN A 197 -12.33 6.82 21.30
N GLU A 198 -13.32 7.27 20.52
CA GLU A 198 -13.64 6.71 19.21
C GLU A 198 -12.47 6.91 18.22
N ILE A 199 -11.91 8.12 18.14
CA ILE A 199 -10.73 8.43 17.31
C ILE A 199 -9.51 7.62 17.76
N SER A 200 -9.31 7.42 19.06
CA SER A 200 -8.21 6.61 19.59
C SER A 200 -8.25 5.16 19.10
N GLY A 201 -9.45 4.63 18.89
CA GLY A 201 -9.65 3.32 18.25
C GLY A 201 -9.13 3.31 16.82
N TRP A 202 -9.50 4.31 16.01
CA TRP A 202 -9.00 4.43 14.62
C TRP A 202 -7.47 4.55 14.57
N ARG A 203 -6.89 5.40 15.42
CA ARG A 203 -5.44 5.57 15.53
C ARG A 203 -4.74 4.28 15.92
N SER A 204 -5.23 3.60 16.95
CA SER A 204 -4.63 2.35 17.43
C SER A 204 -4.62 1.28 16.36
N THR A 205 -5.68 1.18 15.56
CA THR A 205 -5.78 0.29 14.41
C THR A 205 -4.66 0.55 13.40
N LEU A 206 -4.49 1.81 12.97
CA LEU A 206 -3.43 2.19 12.03
C LEU A 206 -2.02 1.93 12.58
N GLN A 207 -1.80 2.12 13.88
CA GLN A 207 -0.52 1.79 14.52
C GLN A 207 -0.22 0.28 14.49
N ARG A 208 -1.26 -0.57 14.57
CA ARG A 208 -1.13 -2.02 14.40
C ARG A 208 -0.82 -2.41 12.96
N ASP A 209 -1.50 -1.78 11.99
CA ASP A 209 -1.21 -1.99 10.57
C ASP A 209 0.24 -1.63 10.23
N ARG A 210 0.70 -0.49 10.75
CA ARG A 210 2.10 -0.07 10.61
C ARG A 210 3.08 -1.13 11.13
N GLN A 211 2.80 -1.71 12.31
CA GLN A 211 3.61 -2.80 12.85
C GLN A 211 3.60 -4.05 11.96
N MET A 212 2.44 -4.42 11.40
CA MET A 212 2.34 -5.56 10.48
C MET A 212 3.14 -5.32 9.20
N LEU A 213 3.11 -4.11 8.66
CA LEU A 213 3.95 -3.72 7.52
C LEU A 213 5.44 -3.85 7.84
N GLU A 214 5.89 -3.35 9.00
CA GLU A 214 7.28 -3.48 9.44
C GLU A 214 7.72 -4.94 9.62
N LEU A 215 6.85 -5.79 10.15
CA LEU A 215 7.11 -7.22 10.32
C LEU A 215 7.27 -7.97 8.99
N SER A 216 6.75 -7.45 7.90
CA SER A 216 6.88 -8.06 6.57
C SER A 216 8.21 -7.72 5.88
N LEU A 217 8.88 -6.65 6.28
CA LEU A 217 10.10 -6.16 5.61
C LEU A 217 11.30 -7.11 5.68
N PRO A 218 11.58 -7.83 6.77
CA PRO A 218 12.75 -8.72 6.84
C PRO A 218 12.82 -9.73 5.70
N GLY A 219 11.72 -10.41 5.37
CA GLY A 219 11.67 -11.36 4.25
C GLY A 219 11.85 -10.68 2.89
N LEU A 220 11.24 -9.51 2.67
CA LEU A 220 11.40 -8.74 1.44
C LEU A 220 12.82 -8.22 1.23
N ARG A 221 13.64 -8.14 2.27
CA ARG A 221 15.04 -7.71 2.19
C ARG A 221 16.00 -8.82 1.80
N GLU A 222 15.52 -10.07 1.68
CA GLU A 222 16.30 -11.21 1.21
C GLU A 222 16.29 -11.29 -0.32
N LEU A 223 17.45 -11.18 -0.96
CA LEU A 223 17.57 -11.08 -2.40
C LEU A 223 17.91 -12.43 -3.05
N ALA A 224 17.20 -12.78 -4.11
CA ALA A 224 17.39 -14.01 -4.89
C ALA A 224 18.70 -13.99 -5.70
N LEU A 225 19.24 -12.80 -6.00
CA LEU A 225 20.40 -12.65 -6.86
C LEU A 225 21.61 -13.45 -6.37
N GLY A 226 22.31 -14.10 -7.31
CA GLY A 226 23.35 -15.06 -7.05
C GLY A 226 22.89 -16.52 -7.18
N GLY A 227 21.56 -16.78 -7.25
CA GLY A 227 21.01 -18.11 -7.54
C GLY A 227 21.14 -18.52 -8.99
N THR A 228 21.22 -17.55 -9.88
CA THR A 228 21.25 -17.71 -11.35
C THR A 228 20.06 -18.52 -11.89
N ALA A 229 20.27 -19.52 -12.75
CA ALA A 229 19.20 -20.18 -13.49
C ALA A 229 18.24 -21.00 -12.63
N VAL A 230 18.74 -21.74 -11.62
CA VAL A 230 17.97 -22.71 -10.82
C VAL A 230 18.28 -22.66 -9.32
N GLY A 231 19.12 -21.73 -8.86
CA GLY A 231 19.49 -21.61 -7.45
C GLY A 231 20.90 -22.10 -7.10
N THR A 232 21.63 -22.70 -8.04
CA THR A 232 22.97 -23.25 -7.81
C THR A 232 24.10 -22.24 -7.93
N GLY A 233 23.83 -21.04 -8.45
CA GLY A 233 24.84 -20.02 -8.70
C GLY A 233 25.75 -20.31 -9.88
N LEU A 234 25.29 -21.08 -10.86
CA LEU A 234 26.06 -21.43 -12.05
C LEU A 234 26.61 -20.18 -12.75
N ASN A 235 27.93 -20.16 -13.02
CA ASN A 235 28.68 -19.07 -13.65
C ASN A 235 28.83 -17.78 -12.82
N ALA A 236 28.22 -17.66 -11.65
CA ALA A 236 28.46 -16.56 -10.72
C ALA A 236 29.74 -16.83 -9.89
N PRO A 237 30.59 -15.82 -9.64
CA PRO A 237 31.71 -15.98 -8.74
C PRO A 237 31.24 -16.17 -7.30
N LYS A 238 32.03 -16.87 -6.50
CA LYS A 238 31.75 -17.05 -5.07
C LYS A 238 31.64 -15.67 -4.37
N GLY A 239 30.60 -15.49 -3.55
CA GLY A 239 30.35 -14.23 -2.85
C GLY A 239 29.62 -13.18 -3.69
N PHE A 240 29.17 -13.49 -4.91
CA PHE A 240 28.47 -12.54 -5.78
C PHE A 240 27.14 -12.06 -5.17
N GLY A 241 26.32 -12.98 -4.64
CA GLY A 241 25.02 -12.63 -4.05
C GLY A 241 25.16 -11.72 -2.83
N GLU A 242 26.12 -12.01 -1.96
CA GLU A 242 26.47 -11.21 -0.77
C GLU A 242 26.94 -9.81 -1.18
N ARG A 243 27.84 -9.74 -2.15
CA ARG A 243 28.40 -8.46 -2.62
C ARG A 243 27.32 -7.60 -3.29
N VAL A 244 26.42 -8.19 -4.07
CA VAL A 244 25.30 -7.44 -4.66
C VAL A 244 24.35 -6.93 -3.58
N ALA A 245 24.01 -7.73 -2.58
CA ALA A 245 23.14 -7.28 -1.49
C ALA A 245 23.76 -6.10 -0.70
N GLU A 246 25.08 -6.13 -0.50
CA GLU A 246 25.84 -5.01 0.08
C GLU A 246 25.76 -3.76 -0.81
N GLU A 247 25.99 -3.89 -2.12
CA GLU A 247 25.92 -2.75 -3.06
C GLU A 247 24.50 -2.18 -3.17
N VAL A 248 23.45 -3.04 -3.19
CA VAL A 248 22.06 -2.59 -3.14
C VAL A 248 21.82 -1.80 -1.86
N SER A 249 22.33 -2.30 -0.71
CA SER A 249 22.19 -1.59 0.57
C SER A 249 22.87 -0.22 0.55
N ASN A 250 24.07 -0.13 -0.01
CA ASN A 250 24.81 1.12 -0.13
C ASN A 250 24.10 2.13 -1.05
N LEU A 251 23.55 1.66 -2.17
CA LEU A 251 22.84 2.50 -3.15
C LEU A 251 21.51 3.04 -2.62
N THR A 252 20.84 2.25 -1.80
CA THR A 252 19.47 2.55 -1.35
C THR A 252 19.39 3.17 0.05
N GLY A 253 20.45 3.02 0.85
CA GLY A 253 20.43 3.35 2.28
C GLY A 253 19.56 2.39 3.10
N LYS A 254 19.04 1.31 2.50
CA LYS A 254 18.18 0.30 3.13
C LYS A 254 18.95 -1.00 3.25
N ARG A 255 18.76 -1.72 4.36
CA ARG A 255 19.45 -2.98 4.56
C ARG A 255 18.84 -4.08 3.68
N PHE A 256 19.64 -4.69 2.82
CA PHE A 256 19.33 -5.92 2.08
C PHE A 256 20.37 -6.98 2.40
N VAL A 257 19.99 -8.24 2.29
CA VAL A 257 20.85 -9.40 2.49
C VAL A 257 20.66 -10.41 1.37
N THR A 258 21.65 -11.26 1.14
CA THR A 258 21.47 -12.38 0.20
C THR A 258 20.54 -13.42 0.82
N ALA A 259 19.57 -13.94 0.06
CA ALA A 259 18.66 -14.98 0.55
C ALA A 259 19.44 -16.21 0.98
N PRO A 260 19.14 -16.79 2.16
CA PRO A 260 19.88 -17.95 2.69
C PRO A 260 19.67 -19.22 1.87
N ASN A 261 18.56 -19.31 1.16
CA ASN A 261 18.24 -20.42 0.25
C ASN A 261 17.80 -19.88 -1.11
N LYS A 262 18.65 -20.03 -2.13
CA LYS A 262 18.36 -19.52 -3.48
C LYS A 262 17.30 -20.33 -4.22
N PHE A 263 17.12 -21.60 -3.89
CA PHE A 263 16.05 -22.43 -4.46
C PHE A 263 14.67 -21.92 -4.02
N HIS A 264 14.53 -21.61 -2.74
CA HIS A 264 13.34 -20.97 -2.21
C HIS A 264 13.11 -19.60 -2.86
N ALA A 265 14.11 -18.73 -2.88
CA ALA A 265 13.99 -17.37 -3.37
C ALA A 265 13.59 -17.26 -4.87
N LEU A 266 13.97 -18.24 -5.70
CA LEU A 266 13.56 -18.32 -7.10
C LEU A 266 12.11 -18.77 -7.27
N THR A 267 11.67 -19.71 -6.45
CA THR A 267 10.40 -20.42 -6.61
C THR A 267 9.28 -19.83 -5.76
N SER A 268 9.53 -19.60 -4.47
CA SER A 268 8.52 -19.06 -3.56
C SER A 268 8.39 -17.53 -3.68
N LYS A 269 7.19 -17.05 -3.41
CA LYS A 269 6.85 -15.62 -3.32
C LYS A 269 6.03 -15.32 -2.06
N ASP A 270 6.22 -16.14 -1.04
CA ASP A 270 5.52 -16.10 0.23
C ASP A 270 5.81 -14.80 1.01
N GLU A 271 6.98 -14.21 0.89
CA GLU A 271 7.29 -12.91 1.49
C GLU A 271 6.41 -11.79 0.91
N LEU A 272 6.15 -11.84 -0.40
CA LEU A 272 5.24 -10.89 -1.06
C LEU A 272 3.78 -11.16 -0.68
N VAL A 273 3.38 -12.42 -0.50
CA VAL A 273 2.04 -12.76 -0.01
C VAL A 273 1.85 -12.26 1.43
N PHE A 274 2.82 -12.48 2.29
CA PHE A 274 2.78 -12.02 3.68
C PHE A 274 2.69 -10.49 3.76
N ALA A 275 3.52 -9.79 3.01
CA ALA A 275 3.51 -8.33 2.94
C ALA A 275 2.21 -7.78 2.35
N HIS A 276 1.65 -8.45 1.31
CA HIS A 276 0.35 -8.06 0.75
C HIS A 276 -0.79 -8.32 1.74
N GLY A 277 -0.68 -9.37 2.56
CA GLY A 277 -1.60 -9.59 3.69
C GLY A 277 -1.64 -8.44 4.68
N ALA A 278 -0.49 -7.80 4.96
CA ALA A 278 -0.43 -6.57 5.76
C ALA A 278 -1.09 -5.38 5.05
N LEU A 279 -0.87 -5.22 3.73
CA LEU A 279 -1.57 -4.21 2.94
C LEU A 279 -3.09 -4.43 2.93
N LYS A 280 -3.54 -5.68 2.86
CA LYS A 280 -4.97 -6.02 2.94
C LYS A 280 -5.56 -5.69 4.32
N ALA A 281 -4.84 -5.95 5.41
CA ALA A 281 -5.27 -5.57 6.75
C ALA A 281 -5.48 -4.05 6.83
N LEU A 282 -4.50 -3.27 6.41
CA LEU A 282 -4.60 -1.80 6.32
C LEU A 282 -5.79 -1.36 5.45
N ALA A 283 -6.04 -2.01 4.32
CA ALA A 283 -7.18 -1.70 3.45
C ALA A 283 -8.52 -1.96 4.16
N ALA A 284 -8.65 -3.06 4.91
CA ALA A 284 -9.85 -3.40 5.67
C ALA A 284 -10.11 -2.36 6.78
N ASP A 285 -9.08 -1.94 7.46
CA ASP A 285 -9.17 -0.98 8.55
C ASP A 285 -9.44 0.45 8.02
N MET A 286 -8.83 0.84 6.92
CA MET A 286 -9.16 2.10 6.25
C MET A 286 -10.62 2.12 5.75
N MET A 287 -11.16 1.00 5.27
CA MET A 287 -12.58 0.88 4.91
C MET A 287 -13.47 1.10 6.14
N LYS A 288 -13.11 0.50 7.28
CA LYS A 288 -13.85 0.68 8.55
C LYS A 288 -13.83 2.14 9.01
N ILE A 289 -12.66 2.77 9.02
CA ILE A 289 -12.50 4.18 9.41
C ILE A 289 -13.31 5.10 8.49
N ALA A 290 -13.19 4.91 7.18
CA ALA A 290 -13.95 5.70 6.19
C ALA A 290 -15.46 5.54 6.34
N ASN A 291 -15.95 4.33 6.66
CA ASN A 291 -17.36 4.09 6.91
C ASN A 291 -17.83 4.75 8.20
N ASP A 292 -17.08 4.70 9.29
CA ASP A 292 -17.41 5.40 10.52
C ASP A 292 -17.53 6.92 10.29
N VAL A 293 -16.52 7.52 9.65
CA VAL A 293 -16.53 8.95 9.32
C VAL A 293 -17.76 9.31 8.47
N ARG A 294 -18.07 8.50 7.47
CA ARG A 294 -19.22 8.70 6.58
C ARG A 294 -20.56 8.59 7.32
N TRP A 295 -20.69 7.63 8.25
CA TRP A 295 -21.87 7.51 9.08
C TRP A 295 -22.02 8.68 10.04
N LEU A 296 -20.96 9.08 10.74
CA LEU A 296 -20.99 10.20 11.67
C LEU A 296 -21.33 11.53 10.98
N ALA A 297 -20.90 11.72 9.73
CA ALA A 297 -21.16 12.91 8.92
C ALA A 297 -22.51 12.85 8.16
N SER A 298 -23.25 11.76 8.25
CA SER A 298 -24.50 11.57 7.48
C SER A 298 -25.58 12.60 7.83
N GLY A 299 -26.34 13.00 6.84
CA GLY A 299 -27.45 13.96 7.00
C GLY A 299 -27.29 15.16 6.06
N PRO A 300 -27.25 16.41 6.55
CA PRO A 300 -26.96 16.87 7.92
C PRO A 300 -28.13 16.86 8.92
N ARG A 301 -29.38 16.75 8.46
CA ARG A 301 -30.56 16.85 9.36
C ARG A 301 -31.20 15.49 9.67
N ASP A 302 -31.34 14.62 8.65
CA ASP A 302 -32.04 13.32 8.74
C ASP A 302 -31.10 12.15 9.00
N GLY A 303 -29.79 12.40 9.18
CA GLY A 303 -28.78 11.42 9.55
C GLY A 303 -28.21 11.67 10.93
N LEU A 304 -27.03 11.04 11.23
CA LEU A 304 -26.39 11.20 12.53
C LEU A 304 -25.91 12.63 12.76
N GLY A 305 -25.24 13.23 11.77
CA GLY A 305 -24.80 14.64 11.81
C GLY A 305 -23.89 15.00 12.99
N GLU A 306 -23.15 14.02 13.54
CA GLU A 306 -22.32 14.20 14.75
C GLU A 306 -20.96 14.83 14.46
N ILE A 307 -20.53 14.81 13.19
CA ILE A 307 -19.32 15.51 12.76
C ILE A 307 -19.58 16.30 11.49
N PHE A 308 -18.73 17.31 11.29
CA PHE A 308 -18.59 18.01 10.01
C PHE A 308 -17.31 17.54 9.33
N ILE A 309 -17.36 17.36 8.01
CA ILE A 309 -16.21 17.08 7.14
C ILE A 309 -16.08 18.21 6.10
N PRO A 310 -14.89 18.42 5.50
CA PRO A 310 -14.71 19.42 4.45
C PRO A 310 -15.61 19.21 3.25
N GLU A 311 -16.08 20.32 2.69
CA GLU A 311 -16.82 20.36 1.43
C GLU A 311 -15.81 20.54 0.28
N ASN A 312 -15.57 19.48 -0.49
CA ASN A 312 -14.55 19.49 -1.54
C ASN A 312 -15.11 19.80 -2.93
N GLU A 313 -16.34 19.36 -3.21
CA GLU A 313 -17.02 19.54 -4.50
C GLU A 313 -18.54 19.47 -4.34
N PRO A 314 -19.32 20.01 -5.32
CA PRO A 314 -20.78 19.84 -5.36
C PRO A 314 -21.17 18.36 -5.43
N GLY A 315 -22.03 17.91 -4.52
CA GLY A 315 -22.41 16.51 -4.36
C GLY A 315 -23.55 16.03 -5.25
N SER A 316 -24.19 16.93 -6.02
CA SER A 316 -25.35 16.56 -6.86
C SER A 316 -25.56 17.56 -7.98
N SER A 317 -25.96 17.07 -9.15
CA SER A 317 -26.35 17.89 -10.30
C SER A 317 -27.76 18.46 -10.19
N ILE A 318 -28.62 17.92 -9.31
CA ILE A 318 -30.04 18.29 -9.19
C ILE A 318 -30.45 18.74 -7.79
N MET A 319 -29.60 18.55 -6.76
CA MET A 319 -29.87 18.94 -5.38
C MET A 319 -28.82 20.00 -4.94
N PRO A 320 -29.12 21.30 -5.11
CA PRO A 320 -28.18 22.36 -4.74
C PRO A 320 -27.80 22.28 -3.25
N GLY A 321 -26.53 22.46 -2.92
CA GLY A 321 -26.02 22.44 -1.56
C GLY A 321 -25.84 21.05 -0.95
N LYS A 322 -26.08 19.97 -1.70
CA LYS A 322 -25.74 18.62 -1.25
C LYS A 322 -24.22 18.40 -1.31
N VAL A 323 -23.63 17.95 -0.22
CA VAL A 323 -22.22 17.55 -0.11
C VAL A 323 -22.13 16.06 0.22
N ASN A 324 -21.30 15.33 -0.51
CA ASN A 324 -21.12 13.90 -0.28
C ASN A 324 -19.77 13.62 0.41
N PRO A 325 -19.64 12.51 1.15
CA PRO A 325 -18.37 12.10 1.79
C PRO A 325 -17.44 11.39 0.77
N THR A 326 -17.10 12.06 -0.34
CA THR A 326 -16.47 11.47 -1.52
C THR A 326 -15.07 10.90 -1.23
N GLN A 327 -14.33 11.50 -0.30
CA GLN A 327 -13.04 10.94 0.13
C GLN A 327 -13.20 9.59 0.81
N CYS A 328 -14.23 9.42 1.63
CA CYS A 328 -14.55 8.13 2.23
C CYS A 328 -14.93 7.09 1.18
N GLU A 329 -15.70 7.49 0.16
CA GLU A 329 -16.09 6.61 -0.95
C GLU A 329 -14.87 6.15 -1.75
N ALA A 330 -13.95 7.06 -2.06
CA ALA A 330 -12.70 6.74 -2.76
C ALA A 330 -11.86 5.72 -1.98
N VAL A 331 -11.68 5.92 -0.68
CA VAL A 331 -10.97 4.97 0.21
C VAL A 331 -11.62 3.59 0.17
N THR A 332 -12.94 3.50 0.27
CA THR A 332 -13.63 2.20 0.26
C THR A 332 -13.49 1.48 -1.08
N MET A 333 -13.49 2.20 -2.22
CA MET A 333 -13.24 1.61 -3.53
C MET A 333 -11.78 1.11 -3.66
N VAL A 334 -10.81 1.87 -3.17
CA VAL A 334 -9.40 1.42 -3.13
C VAL A 334 -9.26 0.16 -2.29
N ALA A 335 -9.91 0.09 -1.13
CA ALA A 335 -9.87 -1.10 -0.28
C ALA A 335 -10.43 -2.34 -0.99
N VAL A 336 -11.52 -2.20 -1.75
CA VAL A 336 -12.07 -3.31 -2.57
C VAL A 336 -11.05 -3.77 -3.61
N GLN A 337 -10.38 -2.83 -4.30
CA GLN A 337 -9.36 -3.17 -5.31
C GLN A 337 -8.19 -3.94 -4.68
N VAL A 338 -7.71 -3.50 -3.51
CA VAL A 338 -6.61 -4.17 -2.78
C VAL A 338 -7.01 -5.59 -2.37
N MET A 339 -8.24 -5.82 -1.93
CA MET A 339 -8.75 -7.16 -1.60
C MET A 339 -8.79 -8.07 -2.84
N GLY A 340 -9.17 -7.53 -4.00
CA GLY A 340 -9.10 -8.25 -5.28
C GLY A 340 -7.67 -8.61 -5.68
N ASN A 341 -6.76 -7.66 -5.54
CA ASN A 341 -5.33 -7.86 -5.81
C ASN A 341 -4.71 -8.91 -4.86
N ASP A 342 -5.14 -8.98 -3.60
CA ASP A 342 -4.67 -9.98 -2.64
C ASP A 342 -4.97 -11.41 -3.12
N ALA A 343 -6.14 -11.63 -3.67
CA ALA A 343 -6.48 -12.92 -4.27
C ALA A 343 -5.56 -13.24 -5.46
N ALA A 344 -5.32 -12.26 -6.35
CA ALA A 344 -4.41 -12.43 -7.49
C ALA A 344 -2.97 -12.74 -7.04
N VAL A 345 -2.47 -12.03 -6.03
CA VAL A 345 -1.14 -12.26 -5.44
C VAL A 345 -1.02 -13.66 -4.85
N GLY A 346 -2.00 -14.10 -4.06
CA GLY A 346 -2.01 -15.44 -3.46
C GLY A 346 -2.03 -16.56 -4.50
N PHE A 347 -2.91 -16.46 -5.50
CA PHE A 347 -2.97 -17.44 -6.58
C PHE A 347 -1.68 -17.46 -7.41
N ALA A 348 -1.14 -16.32 -7.78
CA ALA A 348 0.10 -16.23 -8.55
C ALA A 348 1.29 -16.83 -7.78
N ALA A 349 1.37 -16.59 -6.49
CA ALA A 349 2.44 -17.14 -5.64
C ALA A 349 2.35 -18.68 -5.53
N SER A 350 1.14 -19.25 -5.54
CA SER A 350 0.93 -20.71 -5.46
C SER A 350 1.35 -21.50 -6.71
N GLN A 351 1.73 -20.82 -7.81
CA GLN A 351 1.99 -21.41 -9.11
C GLN A 351 3.47 -21.71 -9.40
N GLY A 352 4.34 -21.68 -8.40
CA GLY A 352 5.73 -22.12 -8.55
C GLY A 352 5.80 -23.63 -8.88
N ASN A 353 6.56 -23.98 -9.94
CA ASN A 353 6.79 -25.37 -10.34
C ASN A 353 8.29 -25.63 -10.33
N PHE A 354 8.73 -26.64 -9.56
CA PHE A 354 10.14 -26.96 -9.38
C PHE A 354 10.94 -25.69 -8.97
N GLU A 355 11.91 -25.27 -9.76
CA GLU A 355 12.89 -24.24 -9.41
C GLU A 355 12.49 -22.81 -9.83
N LEU A 356 11.24 -22.59 -10.32
CA LEU A 356 10.83 -21.25 -10.75
C LEU A 356 9.32 -21.00 -10.64
N ASN A 357 8.96 -19.81 -10.18
CA ASN A 357 7.62 -19.25 -10.34
C ASN A 357 7.56 -18.46 -11.66
N VAL A 358 6.54 -18.72 -12.48
CA VAL A 358 6.34 -18.03 -13.77
C VAL A 358 5.07 -17.16 -13.82
N PHE A 359 4.70 -16.59 -12.68
CA PHE A 359 3.61 -15.61 -12.50
C PHE A 359 4.11 -14.29 -11.89
N MET A 360 5.43 -14.06 -11.95
CA MET A 360 6.06 -12.94 -11.28
C MET A 360 5.61 -11.55 -11.78
N PRO A 361 5.42 -11.29 -13.08
CA PRO A 361 4.96 -9.98 -13.55
C PRO A 361 3.59 -9.58 -13.02
N VAL A 362 2.60 -10.48 -13.04
CA VAL A 362 1.25 -10.19 -12.52
C VAL A 362 1.25 -10.03 -11.00
N LEU A 363 2.09 -10.78 -10.29
CA LEU A 363 2.25 -10.65 -8.85
C LEU A 363 2.84 -9.27 -8.48
N ALA A 364 3.92 -8.88 -9.15
CA ALA A 364 4.56 -7.57 -8.96
C ALA A 364 3.59 -6.41 -9.25
N TYR A 365 2.83 -6.50 -10.34
CA TYR A 365 1.86 -5.48 -10.74
C TYR A 365 0.78 -5.28 -9.67
N ASN A 366 0.13 -6.36 -9.22
CA ASN A 366 -0.93 -6.28 -8.22
C ASN A 366 -0.42 -5.81 -6.86
N PHE A 367 0.78 -6.26 -6.45
CA PHE A 367 1.41 -5.83 -5.20
C PHE A 367 1.68 -4.31 -5.21
N LEU A 368 2.36 -3.83 -6.24
CA LEU A 368 2.75 -2.42 -6.35
C LEU A 368 1.55 -1.50 -6.58
N GLN A 369 0.52 -1.95 -7.32
CA GLN A 369 -0.72 -1.22 -7.46
C GLN A 369 -1.39 -1.04 -6.09
N SER A 370 -1.48 -2.10 -5.29
CA SER A 370 -2.08 -2.05 -3.94
C SER A 370 -1.35 -1.07 -3.03
N ALA A 371 -0.03 -1.16 -2.97
CA ALA A 371 0.78 -0.28 -2.12
C ALA A 371 0.64 1.20 -2.54
N ARG A 372 0.67 1.48 -3.85
CA ARG A 372 0.51 2.83 -4.39
C ARG A 372 -0.86 3.40 -4.10
N LEU A 373 -1.93 2.66 -4.44
CA LEU A 373 -3.31 3.13 -4.24
C LEU A 373 -3.62 3.38 -2.77
N LEU A 374 -3.15 2.51 -1.85
CA LEU A 374 -3.33 2.71 -0.42
C LEU A 374 -2.64 3.98 0.07
N ALA A 375 -1.36 4.16 -0.27
CA ALA A 375 -0.60 5.34 0.14
C ALA A 375 -1.28 6.63 -0.36
N GLU A 376 -1.66 6.67 -1.64
CA GLU A 376 -2.31 7.83 -2.26
C GLU A 376 -3.70 8.09 -1.66
N ALA A 377 -4.51 7.04 -1.42
CA ALA A 377 -5.84 7.17 -0.82
C ALA A 377 -5.75 7.66 0.64
N ILE A 378 -4.80 7.16 1.42
CA ILE A 378 -4.58 7.60 2.80
C ILE A 378 -4.15 9.07 2.83
N CYS A 379 -3.23 9.48 1.97
CA CYS A 379 -2.83 10.89 1.84
C CYS A 379 -4.01 11.79 1.45
N SER A 380 -4.76 11.42 0.42
CA SER A 380 -5.93 12.18 -0.04
C SER A 380 -7.01 12.29 1.05
N PHE A 381 -7.35 11.17 1.69
CA PHE A 381 -8.30 11.14 2.81
C PHE A 381 -7.84 12.02 3.97
N ARG A 382 -6.55 11.93 4.34
CA ARG A 382 -5.98 12.77 5.39
C ARG A 382 -6.11 14.26 5.04
N GLU A 383 -5.66 14.66 3.86
CA GLU A 383 -5.56 16.07 3.47
C GLU A 383 -6.92 16.71 3.15
N ARG A 384 -7.84 15.94 2.59
CA ARG A 384 -9.12 16.43 2.08
C ARG A 384 -10.32 16.08 2.97
N CYS A 385 -10.12 15.24 3.99
CA CYS A 385 -11.18 14.86 4.92
C CYS A 385 -10.71 14.94 6.37
N ALA A 386 -9.76 14.10 6.81
CA ALA A 386 -9.45 13.90 8.22
C ALA A 386 -8.97 15.17 8.92
N VAL A 387 -8.10 15.98 8.29
CA VAL A 387 -7.60 17.23 8.90
C VAL A 387 -8.68 18.27 9.19
N GLY A 388 -9.82 18.18 8.52
CA GLY A 388 -10.94 19.09 8.67
C GLY A 388 -12.14 18.54 9.43
N ILE A 389 -12.03 17.35 10.01
CA ILE A 389 -13.08 16.78 10.87
C ILE A 389 -13.28 17.69 12.09
N ARG A 390 -14.54 18.03 12.37
CA ARG A 390 -14.94 18.80 13.54
C ARG A 390 -16.16 18.15 14.21
N ALA A 391 -16.12 18.01 15.53
CA ALA A 391 -17.25 17.54 16.30
C ALA A 391 -18.43 18.52 16.22
N ASN A 392 -19.62 18.00 15.95
CA ASN A 392 -20.87 18.73 16.15
C ASN A 392 -21.36 18.46 17.59
N ARG A 393 -20.76 19.17 18.55
CA ARG A 393 -21.01 18.96 19.98
C ARG A 393 -22.47 19.14 20.37
N GLU A 394 -23.18 20.03 19.70
CA GLU A 394 -24.62 20.23 19.94
C GLU A 394 -25.42 18.96 19.56
N LYS A 395 -25.16 18.43 18.35
CA LYS A 395 -25.83 17.22 17.88
C LYS A 395 -25.40 15.98 18.69
N MET A 396 -24.14 15.85 19.05
CA MET A 396 -23.68 14.79 19.95
C MET A 396 -24.39 14.81 21.28
N ARG A 397 -24.47 15.99 21.92
CA ARG A 397 -25.21 16.15 23.19
C ARG A 397 -26.69 15.86 23.03
N HIS A 398 -27.33 16.38 21.98
CA HIS A 398 -28.73 16.12 21.69
C HIS A 398 -29.02 14.61 21.55
N ASN A 399 -28.22 13.91 20.74
CA ASN A 399 -28.36 12.47 20.55
C ASN A 399 -28.11 11.70 21.85
N LEU A 400 -27.09 12.08 22.61
CA LEU A 400 -26.76 11.48 23.90
C LEU A 400 -27.95 11.56 24.87
N HIS A 401 -28.46 12.76 25.12
CA HIS A 401 -29.56 12.96 26.09
C HIS A 401 -30.90 12.35 25.65
N ASN A 402 -31.07 12.04 24.38
CA ASN A 402 -32.23 11.31 23.87
C ASN A 402 -32.05 9.78 23.87
N SER A 403 -30.86 9.28 24.17
CA SER A 403 -30.60 7.84 24.21
C SER A 403 -31.22 7.18 25.43
N LEU A 404 -32.04 6.16 25.20
CA LEU A 404 -32.62 5.36 26.28
C LEU A 404 -31.60 4.48 27.00
N MET A 405 -30.45 4.26 26.40
CA MET A 405 -29.36 3.45 27.00
C MET A 405 -28.68 4.15 28.15
N LEU A 406 -28.88 5.45 28.30
CA LEU A 406 -28.46 6.21 29.48
C LEU A 406 -29.13 5.72 30.77
N VAL A 407 -30.23 4.98 30.68
CA VAL A 407 -30.86 4.34 31.83
C VAL A 407 -29.90 3.46 32.63
N THR A 408 -28.82 3.00 32.01
CA THR A 408 -27.74 2.22 32.64
C THR A 408 -27.08 2.98 33.81
N ALA A 409 -27.04 4.32 33.76
CA ALA A 409 -26.57 5.16 34.86
C ALA A 409 -27.40 5.01 36.11
N LEU A 410 -28.67 4.65 35.99
CA LEU A 410 -29.61 4.48 37.11
C LEU A 410 -29.49 3.09 37.77
N ASN A 411 -28.84 2.10 37.16
CA ASN A 411 -28.73 0.74 37.69
C ASN A 411 -28.25 0.67 39.17
N PRO A 412 -27.23 1.47 39.60
CA PRO A 412 -26.78 1.45 40.98
C PRO A 412 -27.82 1.94 41.99
N TYR A 413 -28.79 2.73 41.55
CA TYR A 413 -29.73 3.41 42.40
C TYR A 413 -31.12 2.74 42.45
N ILE A 414 -31.61 2.25 41.31
CA ILE A 414 -32.93 1.67 41.18
C ILE A 414 -32.93 0.18 40.81
N GLY A 415 -31.77 -0.38 40.50
CA GLY A 415 -31.61 -1.76 40.06
C GLY A 415 -31.98 -1.98 38.60
N TYR A 416 -31.42 -3.04 37.99
CA TYR A 416 -31.56 -3.36 36.58
C TYR A 416 -33.02 -3.50 36.09
N GLU A 417 -33.87 -4.17 36.88
CA GLU A 417 -35.27 -4.40 36.47
C GLU A 417 -36.08 -3.09 36.39
N ASN A 418 -35.87 -2.19 37.35
CA ASN A 418 -36.55 -0.90 37.36
C ASN A 418 -35.99 0.04 36.29
N ALA A 419 -34.69 0.00 36.04
CA ALA A 419 -34.08 0.69 34.91
C ALA A 419 -34.68 0.21 33.58
N ALA A 420 -34.84 -1.10 33.40
CA ALA A 420 -35.50 -1.67 32.21
C ALA A 420 -36.97 -1.24 32.06
N LYS A 421 -37.72 -1.16 33.16
CA LYS A 421 -39.11 -0.62 33.16
C LYS A 421 -39.12 0.85 32.74
N THR A 422 -38.17 1.64 33.27
CA THR A 422 -38.06 3.08 32.96
C THR A 422 -37.78 3.26 31.45
N ALA A 423 -36.80 2.56 30.88
CA ALA A 423 -36.51 2.64 29.46
C ALA A 423 -37.68 2.21 28.57
N LYS A 424 -38.36 1.11 28.93
CA LYS A 424 -39.53 0.62 28.18
C LYS A 424 -40.72 1.61 28.24
N LYS A 425 -40.96 2.24 29.37
CA LYS A 425 -42.00 3.27 29.49
C LYS A 425 -41.63 4.49 28.67
N ALA A 426 -40.38 4.99 28.82
CA ALA A 426 -39.91 6.13 28.07
C ALA A 426 -40.02 5.91 26.53
N PHE A 427 -39.64 4.73 26.04
CA PHE A 427 -39.78 4.36 24.63
C PHE A 427 -41.24 4.33 24.14
N ARG A 428 -42.10 3.58 24.89
CA ARG A 428 -43.50 3.36 24.49
C ARG A 428 -44.32 4.65 24.48
N GLU A 429 -44.07 5.54 25.44
CA GLU A 429 -44.84 6.76 25.65
C GLU A 429 -44.15 8.00 25.04
N ASN A 430 -42.94 7.81 24.42
CA ASN A 430 -42.12 8.86 23.79
C ASN A 430 -41.88 10.03 24.78
N ILE A 431 -41.49 9.68 26.02
CA ILE A 431 -41.12 10.62 27.08
C ILE A 431 -39.67 10.45 27.51
N SER A 432 -39.13 11.42 28.25
CA SER A 432 -37.75 11.34 28.74
C SER A 432 -37.57 10.23 29.79
N LEU A 433 -36.34 9.75 29.97
CA LEU A 433 -35.99 8.83 31.07
C LEU A 433 -36.32 9.42 32.43
N LYS A 434 -36.10 10.72 32.64
CA LYS A 434 -36.46 11.43 33.88
C LYS A 434 -37.94 11.34 34.15
N GLN A 435 -38.76 11.71 33.17
CA GLN A 435 -40.20 11.68 33.31
C GLN A 435 -40.71 10.24 33.59
N ALA A 436 -40.22 9.27 32.84
CA ALA A 436 -40.60 7.87 33.04
C ALA A 436 -40.19 7.34 34.41
N CYS A 437 -39.01 7.69 34.92
CA CYS A 437 -38.52 7.28 36.23
C CYS A 437 -39.36 7.85 37.38
N VAL A 438 -39.68 9.14 37.28
CA VAL A 438 -40.51 9.85 38.28
C VAL A 438 -41.93 9.31 38.27
N GLU A 439 -42.57 9.15 37.12
CA GLU A 439 -43.93 8.60 37.00
C GLU A 439 -44.05 7.15 37.50
N LEU A 440 -42.96 6.37 37.42
CA LEU A 440 -42.90 5.03 37.99
C LEU A 440 -42.62 5.03 39.52
N GLY A 441 -42.33 6.19 40.07
CA GLY A 441 -42.06 6.34 41.50
C GLY A 441 -40.74 5.76 41.96
N PHE A 442 -39.75 5.63 41.07
CA PHE A 442 -38.44 5.05 41.42
C PHE A 442 -37.49 6.08 42.00
N LEU A 443 -37.54 7.34 41.54
CA LEU A 443 -36.79 8.50 42.05
C LEU A 443 -37.66 9.75 41.94
N SER A 444 -37.45 10.71 42.84
CA SER A 444 -37.95 12.08 42.67
C SER A 444 -37.16 12.81 41.56
N GLU A 445 -37.67 13.95 41.09
CA GLU A 445 -36.96 14.78 40.12
C GLU A 445 -35.58 15.22 40.63
N GLU A 446 -35.52 15.64 41.89
CA GLU A 446 -34.29 16.10 42.55
C GLU A 446 -33.27 14.96 42.70
N GLU A 447 -33.77 13.76 43.07
CA GLU A 447 -32.90 12.57 43.15
C GLU A 447 -32.38 12.14 41.79
N PHE A 448 -33.23 12.17 40.76
CA PHE A 448 -32.81 11.87 39.38
C PHE A 448 -31.70 12.83 38.92
N ASP A 449 -31.90 14.14 39.06
CA ASP A 449 -30.92 15.16 38.65
C ASP A 449 -29.58 15.02 39.40
N ARG A 450 -29.64 14.55 40.65
CA ARG A 450 -28.44 14.34 41.47
C ARG A 450 -27.60 13.14 41.02
N VAL A 451 -28.22 12.11 40.44
CA VAL A 451 -27.54 10.83 40.14
C VAL A 451 -27.34 10.58 38.64
N PHE A 452 -27.92 11.40 37.76
CA PHE A 452 -27.94 11.17 36.34
C PHE A 452 -26.97 12.13 35.62
N HIS A 453 -25.72 11.70 35.50
CA HIS A 453 -24.65 12.43 34.86
C HIS A 453 -24.03 11.61 33.72
N PRO A 454 -24.61 11.63 32.48
CA PRO A 454 -24.12 10.84 31.36
C PRO A 454 -22.65 11.10 31.01
N GLU A 455 -22.19 12.33 31.22
CA GLU A 455 -20.80 12.76 30.94
C GLU A 455 -19.78 12.11 31.88
N GLU A 456 -20.22 11.58 33.03
CA GLU A 456 -19.34 10.89 33.99
C GLU A 456 -19.30 9.35 33.78
N MET A 457 -19.99 8.85 32.74
CA MET A 457 -20.03 7.41 32.42
C MET A 457 -18.89 6.94 31.53
N ILE A 458 -17.94 7.81 31.12
CA ILE A 458 -16.82 7.54 30.19
C ILE A 458 -15.51 7.28 30.91
#